data_f29f7ee811060e3da7df83bb834fd05e
#
_entry.id   f29f7ee811060e3da7df83bb834fd05e
#
_cell.length_a   1.000
_cell.length_b   1.000
_cell.length_c   1.000
_cell.angle_alpha   90.00
_cell.angle_beta   90.00
_cell.angle_gamma   90.00
#
_symmetry.space_group_name_H-M   'P 1'
#
loop_
_entity.id
_entity.type
_entity.pdbx_description
1 polymer ?
#
loop_
_entity_poly.entity_id
_entity_poly.type
_entity_poly.pdbx_seq_one_letter_code
_entity_poly.pdbx_strand_id
1 'polypeptide(L)'
;MNRYFRDMTPARHEKLTRVLAKRQADLTVVLENVFDPHNISAVMRTCDAVGVQEIFILNTKIPRHKKFGARSSSSAAKWLTVHQFEDAEACFSEIKRRYERILTTHLGESSVGLYKIDLTRPTALVFGNEHSGVSDEIRALADGNFLIPQVGIIQSLNISVACAVTLYEAFRQKEQAGHYDRQDLDSAFKQNVWNTWSVNNDSD
;
A
#
# COMPACT_ATOMS: atom_id res chain seq x y z
N MET A 1 -13.92 -19.86 -28.29
CA MET A 1 -14.93 -18.84 -28.04
C MET A 1 -15.07 -18.73 -26.53
N ASN A 2 -14.48 -17.69 -25.94
CA ASN A 2 -14.21 -17.59 -24.49
C ASN A 2 -15.48 -17.20 -23.74
N ARG A 3 -15.99 -18.06 -22.86
CA ARG A 3 -17.23 -17.92 -22.05
C ARG A 3 -17.10 -16.97 -20.84
N TYR A 4 -16.07 -16.13 -20.76
CA TYR A 4 -15.72 -15.40 -19.52
C TYR A 4 -15.87 -13.87 -19.58
N PHE A 5 -16.51 -13.31 -20.61
CA PHE A 5 -16.86 -11.90 -20.61
C PHE A 5 -18.38 -11.76 -20.41
N ARG A 6 -18.82 -11.62 -19.15
CA ARG A 6 -20.08 -10.90 -18.91
C ARG A 6 -19.83 -9.45 -19.32
N ASP A 7 -20.65 -8.97 -20.25
CA ASP A 7 -20.55 -7.59 -20.73
C ASP A 7 -20.67 -6.64 -19.55
N MET A 8 -19.56 -5.97 -19.24
CA MET A 8 -19.50 -4.92 -18.20
C MET A 8 -20.42 -3.78 -18.63
N THR A 9 -21.28 -3.30 -17.73
CA THR A 9 -22.14 -2.15 -18.06
C THR A 9 -21.28 -0.92 -18.38
N PRO A 10 -21.72 -0.03 -19.32
CA PRO A 10 -20.96 1.17 -19.66
C PRO A 10 -20.61 2.03 -18.43
N ALA A 11 -21.53 2.18 -17.48
CA ALA A 11 -21.31 2.93 -16.24
C ALA A 11 -20.21 2.30 -15.35
N ARG A 12 -20.15 0.95 -15.30
CA ARG A 12 -19.10 0.25 -14.56
C ARG A 12 -17.75 0.39 -15.24
N HIS A 13 -17.71 0.27 -16.56
CA HIS A 13 -16.51 0.49 -17.36
C HIS A 13 -15.93 1.90 -17.13
N GLU A 14 -16.76 2.94 -17.23
CA GLU A 14 -16.37 4.32 -17.00
C GLU A 14 -15.83 4.53 -15.58
N LYS A 15 -16.52 3.99 -14.56
CA LYS A 15 -16.08 4.05 -13.17
C LYS A 15 -14.69 3.41 -12.99
N LEU A 16 -14.48 2.20 -13.50
CA LEU A 16 -13.21 1.50 -13.36
C LEU A 16 -12.08 2.19 -14.12
N THR A 17 -12.32 2.69 -15.31
CA THR A 17 -11.35 3.47 -16.10
C THR A 17 -10.92 4.73 -15.35
N ARG A 18 -11.88 5.48 -14.77
CA ARG A 18 -11.58 6.67 -13.96
C ARG A 18 -10.75 6.34 -12.73
N VAL A 19 -11.05 5.24 -12.03
CA VAL A 19 -10.27 4.80 -10.86
C VAL A 19 -8.88 4.33 -11.28
N LEU A 20 -8.78 3.56 -12.38
CA LEU A 20 -7.50 3.06 -12.90
C LEU A 20 -6.57 4.21 -13.28
N ALA A 21 -7.09 5.28 -13.89
CA ALA A 21 -6.30 6.46 -14.25
C ALA A 21 -5.59 7.08 -13.03
N LYS A 22 -6.15 6.94 -11.83
CA LYS A 22 -5.61 7.49 -10.57
C LYS A 22 -4.68 6.52 -9.83
N ARG A 23 -4.50 5.27 -10.30
CA ARG A 23 -3.61 4.30 -9.64
C ARG A 23 -2.15 4.72 -9.77
N GLN A 24 -1.43 4.61 -8.63
CA GLN A 24 -0.01 4.94 -8.50
C GLN A 24 0.83 3.66 -8.51
N ALA A 25 1.82 3.60 -9.40
CA ALA A 25 2.79 2.50 -9.49
C ALA A 25 4.02 2.75 -8.61
N ASP A 26 4.20 3.97 -8.15
CA ASP A 26 5.42 4.49 -7.52
C ASP A 26 5.27 4.71 -6.00
N LEU A 27 4.20 4.16 -5.40
CA LEU A 27 3.97 4.18 -3.96
C LEU A 27 3.40 2.84 -3.51
N THR A 28 3.98 2.27 -2.45
CA THR A 28 3.47 1.04 -1.83
C THR A 28 3.60 1.07 -0.32
N VAL A 29 2.88 0.15 0.32
CA VAL A 29 2.93 -0.12 1.77
C VAL A 29 3.43 -1.53 2.00
N VAL A 30 4.33 -1.68 2.96
CA VAL A 30 4.79 -2.96 3.50
C VAL A 30 4.31 -3.08 4.94
N LEU A 31 3.61 -4.15 5.25
CA LEU A 31 3.13 -4.45 6.60
C LEU A 31 3.93 -5.62 7.17
N GLU A 32 4.81 -5.33 8.12
CA GLU A 32 5.67 -6.32 8.76
C GLU A 32 5.00 -6.89 10.02
N ASN A 33 4.72 -8.19 10.03
CA ASN A 33 4.22 -8.94 11.20
C ASN A 33 3.00 -8.27 11.87
N VAL A 34 2.11 -7.65 11.09
CA VAL A 34 0.88 -7.04 11.62
C VAL A 34 -0.05 -8.14 12.08
N PHE A 35 -0.33 -8.18 13.39
CA PHE A 35 -1.04 -9.28 14.02
C PHE A 35 -2.55 -9.23 13.75
N ASP A 36 -3.17 -8.05 13.86
CA ASP A 36 -4.61 -7.90 13.67
C ASP A 36 -4.99 -7.76 12.18
N PRO A 37 -5.72 -8.73 11.59
CA PRO A 37 -6.17 -8.65 10.20
C PRO A 37 -7.15 -7.48 9.96
N HIS A 38 -7.76 -6.90 10.99
CA HIS A 38 -8.59 -5.71 10.86
C HIS A 38 -7.75 -4.47 10.54
N ASN A 39 -6.55 -4.35 11.12
CA ASN A 39 -5.61 -3.29 10.77
C ASN A 39 -5.16 -3.40 9.32
N ILE A 40 -4.83 -4.61 8.84
CA ILE A 40 -4.49 -4.86 7.44
C ILE A 40 -5.64 -4.42 6.52
N SER A 41 -6.87 -4.79 6.85
CA SER A 41 -8.06 -4.41 6.09
C SER A 41 -8.30 -2.90 6.04
N ALA A 42 -8.07 -2.22 7.17
CA ALA A 42 -8.17 -0.76 7.24
C ALA A 42 -7.10 -0.07 6.38
N VAL A 43 -5.86 -0.58 6.40
CA VAL A 43 -4.78 -0.12 5.53
C VAL A 43 -5.13 -0.32 4.06
N MET A 44 -5.66 -1.49 3.66
CA MET A 44 -6.09 -1.76 2.29
C MET A 44 -7.14 -0.74 1.81
N ARG A 45 -8.10 -0.38 2.66
CA ARG A 45 -9.10 0.64 2.33
C ARG A 45 -8.48 2.01 2.11
N THR A 46 -7.50 2.39 2.92
CA THR A 46 -6.77 3.64 2.75
C THR A 46 -5.93 3.62 1.48
N CYS A 47 -5.23 2.52 1.18
CA CYS A 47 -4.49 2.33 -0.07
C CYS A 47 -5.40 2.53 -1.29
N ASP A 48 -6.57 1.88 -1.30
CA ASP A 48 -7.55 2.04 -2.37
C ASP A 48 -8.02 3.50 -2.51
N ALA A 49 -8.29 4.17 -1.38
CA ALA A 49 -8.79 5.55 -1.36
C ALA A 49 -7.81 6.56 -1.95
N VAL A 50 -6.49 6.37 -1.75
CA VAL A 50 -5.44 7.28 -2.25
C VAL A 50 -4.79 6.79 -3.55
N GLY A 51 -5.29 5.70 -4.15
CA GLY A 51 -4.81 5.20 -5.44
C GLY A 51 -3.56 4.31 -5.36
N VAL A 52 -3.08 3.91 -4.20
CA VAL A 52 -2.04 2.88 -4.06
C VAL A 52 -2.59 1.55 -4.57
N GLN A 53 -1.88 0.92 -5.51
CA GLN A 53 -2.35 -0.33 -6.13
C GLN A 53 -1.78 -1.58 -5.48
N GLU A 54 -0.53 -1.54 -5.06
CA GLU A 54 0.17 -2.71 -4.53
C GLU A 54 0.40 -2.58 -3.03
N ILE A 55 0.32 -3.70 -2.31
CA ILE A 55 0.62 -3.80 -0.89
C ILE A 55 1.40 -5.09 -0.64
N PHE A 56 2.41 -5.01 0.21
CA PHE A 56 3.24 -6.13 0.63
C PHE A 56 2.92 -6.50 2.07
N ILE A 57 2.67 -7.77 2.34
CA ILE A 57 2.46 -8.32 3.67
C ILE A 57 3.59 -9.29 3.95
N LEU A 58 4.42 -8.96 4.92
CA LEU A 58 5.58 -9.72 5.34
C LEU A 58 5.34 -10.34 6.71
N ASN A 59 5.26 -11.66 6.78
CA ASN A 59 5.02 -12.42 7.99
C ASN A 59 6.20 -13.35 8.29
N THR A 60 7.26 -12.83 8.90
CA THR A 60 8.45 -13.61 9.28
C THR A 60 8.33 -14.26 10.66
N LYS A 61 7.49 -13.69 11.55
CA LYS A 61 7.34 -14.12 12.96
C LYS A 61 5.93 -14.57 13.30
N ILE A 62 4.97 -14.35 12.42
CA ILE A 62 3.57 -14.75 12.61
C ILE A 62 3.10 -15.58 11.41
N PRO A 63 2.11 -16.46 11.61
CA PRO A 63 1.54 -17.22 10.51
C PRO A 63 0.92 -16.31 9.44
N ARG A 64 0.96 -16.76 8.20
CA ARG A 64 0.30 -16.09 7.09
C ARG A 64 -1.21 -15.96 7.34
N HIS A 65 -1.74 -14.78 7.13
CA HIS A 65 -3.17 -14.55 7.24
C HIS A 65 -3.93 -15.28 6.12
N LYS A 66 -4.88 -16.13 6.51
CA LYS A 66 -5.74 -16.85 5.55
C LYS A 66 -6.78 -15.94 4.91
N LYS A 67 -7.22 -14.91 5.62
CA LYS A 67 -8.21 -13.91 5.18
C LYS A 67 -7.92 -12.57 5.82
N PHE A 68 -8.07 -11.50 5.07
CA PHE A 68 -7.98 -10.13 5.56
C PHE A 68 -9.40 -9.65 5.88
N GLY A 69 -9.84 -9.81 7.13
CA GLY A 69 -11.07 -9.26 7.68
C GLY A 69 -12.22 -9.04 6.69
N ALA A 70 -12.82 -10.13 6.18
CA ALA A 70 -13.78 -10.11 5.06
C ALA A 70 -14.95 -9.12 5.22
N ARG A 71 -15.31 -8.75 6.45
CA ARG A 71 -16.35 -7.73 6.74
C ARG A 71 -15.80 -6.31 6.85
N SER A 72 -14.52 -6.11 7.13
CA SER A 72 -13.92 -4.80 7.38
C SER A 72 -13.23 -4.20 6.16
N SER A 73 -12.80 -5.01 5.17
CA SER A 73 -12.14 -4.51 3.96
C SER A 73 -13.09 -3.87 2.94
N SER A 74 -14.42 -4.00 3.11
CA SER A 74 -15.41 -3.53 2.13
C SER A 74 -15.06 -3.89 0.69
N SER A 75 -14.51 -5.11 0.48
CA SER A 75 -13.97 -5.60 -0.79
C SER A 75 -12.70 -4.89 -1.32
N ALA A 76 -12.04 -4.00 -0.56
CA ALA A 76 -10.83 -3.31 -1.06
C ALA A 76 -9.74 -4.30 -1.54
N ALA A 77 -9.61 -5.45 -0.88
CA ALA A 77 -8.67 -6.49 -1.28
C ALA A 77 -8.90 -7.03 -2.71
N LYS A 78 -10.11 -6.91 -3.27
CA LYS A 78 -10.41 -7.29 -4.66
C LYS A 78 -9.76 -6.35 -5.69
N TRP A 79 -9.51 -5.10 -5.29
CA TRP A 79 -9.06 -4.03 -6.16
C TRP A 79 -7.58 -3.72 -6.03
N LEU A 80 -6.89 -4.36 -5.06
CA LEU A 80 -5.48 -4.23 -4.81
C LEU A 80 -4.71 -5.50 -5.22
N THR A 81 -3.46 -5.31 -5.57
CA THR A 81 -2.51 -6.41 -5.75
C THR A 81 -1.82 -6.66 -4.42
N VAL A 82 -2.11 -7.81 -3.80
CA VAL A 82 -1.56 -8.18 -2.48
C VAL A 82 -0.45 -9.20 -2.65
N HIS A 83 0.77 -8.79 -2.33
CA HIS A 83 1.94 -9.67 -2.29
C HIS A 83 2.14 -10.16 -0.85
N GLN A 84 2.34 -11.47 -0.68
CA GLN A 84 2.55 -12.06 0.64
C GLN A 84 3.88 -12.80 0.69
N PHE A 85 4.71 -12.47 1.68
CA PHE A 85 6.03 -13.03 1.90
C PHE A 85 6.17 -13.55 3.33
N GLU A 86 6.99 -14.57 3.50
CA GLU A 86 7.42 -15.14 4.79
C GLU A 86 8.93 -14.98 4.98
N ASP A 87 9.62 -14.49 3.95
CA ASP A 87 11.05 -14.23 3.92
C ASP A 87 11.33 -12.75 3.62
N ALA A 88 12.16 -12.12 4.45
CA ALA A 88 12.46 -10.70 4.36
C ALA A 88 13.32 -10.36 3.13
N GLU A 89 14.32 -11.18 2.83
CA GLU A 89 15.22 -10.92 1.70
C GLU A 89 14.49 -11.03 0.36
N ALA A 90 13.63 -12.04 0.20
CA ALA A 90 12.79 -12.19 -0.98
C ALA A 90 11.83 -11.02 -1.15
N CYS A 91 11.19 -10.57 -0.06
CA CYS A 91 10.28 -9.42 -0.08
C CYS A 91 11.02 -8.14 -0.49
N PHE A 92 12.13 -7.84 0.16
CA PHE A 92 12.87 -6.61 -0.10
C PHE A 92 13.63 -6.62 -1.43
N SER A 93 14.05 -7.79 -1.93
CA SER A 93 14.57 -7.93 -3.28
C SER A 93 13.51 -7.55 -4.33
N GLU A 94 12.25 -7.96 -4.14
CA GLU A 94 11.14 -7.58 -5.02
C GLU A 94 10.83 -6.08 -4.95
N ILE A 95 10.82 -5.51 -3.75
CA ILE A 95 10.58 -4.09 -3.52
C ILE A 95 11.67 -3.23 -4.18
N LYS A 96 12.95 -3.55 -3.98
CA LYS A 96 14.10 -2.82 -4.53
C LYS A 96 14.15 -2.79 -6.06
N ARG A 97 13.49 -3.72 -6.74
CA ARG A 97 13.37 -3.69 -8.21
C ARG A 97 12.37 -2.65 -8.72
N ARG A 98 11.44 -2.19 -7.88
CA ARG A 98 10.30 -1.35 -8.26
C ARG A 98 10.33 0.04 -7.67
N TYR A 99 10.91 0.18 -6.47
CA TYR A 99 10.91 1.42 -5.71
C TYR A 99 12.34 1.90 -5.47
N GLU A 100 12.55 3.20 -5.62
CA GLU A 100 13.89 3.81 -5.47
C GLU A 100 14.37 3.82 -4.02
N ARG A 101 13.44 3.81 -3.08
CA ARG A 101 13.76 3.85 -1.65
C ARG A 101 12.72 3.17 -0.79
N ILE A 102 13.20 2.72 0.35
CA ILE A 102 12.42 2.06 1.39
C ILE A 102 12.55 2.87 2.68
N LEU A 103 11.43 3.34 3.21
CA LEU A 103 11.39 4.13 4.45
C LEU A 103 10.58 3.39 5.51
N THR A 104 11.15 3.22 6.71
CA THR A 104 10.47 2.59 7.85
C THR A 104 9.92 3.62 8.83
N THR A 105 8.81 3.29 9.49
CA THR A 105 8.35 4.06 10.65
C THR A 105 9.16 3.67 11.88
N HIS A 106 9.89 4.62 12.44
CA HIS A 106 10.66 4.38 13.67
C HIS A 106 10.88 5.68 14.45
N LEU A 107 10.80 5.58 15.78
CA LEU A 107 11.18 6.67 16.69
C LEU A 107 12.67 6.53 17.04
N GLY A 108 13.51 7.28 16.35
CA GLY A 108 14.95 7.27 16.58
C GLY A 108 15.56 8.63 16.29
N GLU A 109 16.77 8.88 16.78
CA GLU A 109 17.48 10.17 16.64
C GLU A 109 17.72 10.56 15.18
N SER A 110 17.88 9.59 14.28
CA SER A 110 18.07 9.79 12.84
C SER A 110 16.77 9.88 12.03
N SER A 111 15.59 9.79 12.67
CA SER A 111 14.31 9.76 11.97
C SER A 111 13.92 11.15 11.48
N VAL A 112 13.50 11.25 10.23
CA VAL A 112 13.03 12.49 9.61
C VAL A 112 11.52 12.65 9.84
N GLY A 113 11.07 13.85 10.17
CA GLY A 113 9.63 14.10 10.31
C GLY A 113 8.89 13.90 8.99
N LEU A 114 7.72 13.24 9.02
CA LEU A 114 6.91 12.90 7.84
C LEU A 114 6.77 14.07 6.85
N TYR A 115 6.46 15.24 7.35
CA TYR A 115 6.21 16.43 6.51
C TYR A 115 7.46 17.04 5.88
N LYS A 116 8.65 16.49 6.17
CA LYS A 116 9.94 16.90 5.57
C LYS A 116 10.42 15.92 4.49
N ILE A 117 9.66 14.84 4.25
CA ILE A 117 10.00 13.82 3.26
C ILE A 117 9.34 14.20 1.93
N ASP A 118 10.09 14.10 0.85
CA ASP A 118 9.52 14.15 -0.50
C ASP A 118 8.90 12.78 -0.85
N LEU A 119 7.58 12.66 -0.81
CA LEU A 119 6.83 11.45 -1.14
C LEU A 119 6.36 11.42 -2.61
N THR A 120 6.84 12.30 -3.46
CA THR A 120 6.58 12.24 -4.91
C THR A 120 7.45 11.21 -5.61
N ARG A 121 8.59 10.82 -5.02
CA ARG A 121 9.52 9.81 -5.54
C ARG A 121 8.99 8.39 -5.33
N PRO A 122 9.41 7.42 -6.19
CA PRO A 122 9.08 6.01 -5.99
C PRO A 122 9.51 5.49 -4.62
N THR A 123 8.53 5.20 -3.74
CA THR A 123 8.80 4.91 -2.32
C THR A 123 7.98 3.72 -1.82
N ALA A 124 8.63 2.81 -1.09
CA ALA A 124 7.98 1.80 -0.25
C ALA A 124 7.99 2.25 1.22
N LEU A 125 6.82 2.29 1.83
CA LEU A 125 6.61 2.71 3.22
C LEU A 125 6.38 1.48 4.10
N VAL A 126 7.26 1.23 5.05
CA VAL A 126 7.21 0.05 5.92
C VAL A 126 6.64 0.42 7.28
N PHE A 127 5.59 -0.30 7.66
CA PHE A 127 4.95 -0.21 8.97
C PHE A 127 5.11 -1.55 9.69
N GLY A 128 5.54 -1.50 10.93
CA GLY A 128 5.81 -2.68 11.73
C GLY A 128 4.64 -3.11 12.60
N ASN A 129 4.91 -4.12 13.41
CA ASN A 129 3.98 -4.67 14.39
C ASN A 129 3.50 -3.63 15.42
N GLU A 130 2.27 -3.80 15.92
CA GLU A 130 1.63 -2.87 16.86
C GLU A 130 2.37 -2.76 18.20
N HIS A 131 3.12 -3.78 18.59
CA HIS A 131 3.83 -3.85 19.88
C HIS A 131 5.30 -3.51 19.77
N SER A 132 5.98 -4.05 18.77
CA SER A 132 7.45 -3.95 18.60
C SER A 132 7.88 -2.96 17.52
N GLY A 133 6.94 -2.42 16.73
CA GLY A 133 7.28 -1.59 15.58
C GLY A 133 7.96 -2.40 14.47
N VAL A 134 8.76 -1.73 13.65
CA VAL A 134 9.58 -2.35 12.59
C VAL A 134 10.80 -3.01 13.22
N SER A 135 11.07 -4.27 12.86
CA SER A 135 12.22 -5.03 13.39
C SER A 135 13.57 -4.43 12.98
N ASP A 136 14.63 -4.72 13.76
CA ASP A 136 15.99 -4.28 13.46
C ASP A 136 16.48 -4.81 12.11
N GLU A 137 16.13 -6.07 11.80
CA GLU A 137 16.43 -6.70 10.53
C GLU A 137 15.89 -5.88 9.35
N ILE A 138 14.60 -5.50 9.41
CA ILE A 138 13.94 -4.73 8.35
C ILE A 138 14.48 -3.30 8.30
N ARG A 139 14.76 -2.69 9.44
CA ARG A 139 15.39 -1.35 9.48
C ARG A 139 16.78 -1.34 8.83
N ALA A 140 17.55 -2.41 8.97
CA ALA A 140 18.85 -2.54 8.33
C ALA A 140 18.77 -2.69 6.79
N LEU A 141 17.63 -3.14 6.24
CA LEU A 141 17.39 -3.26 4.80
C LEU A 141 16.82 -1.98 4.18
N ALA A 142 16.41 -1.02 5.00
CA ALA A 142 15.78 0.23 4.57
C ALA A 142 16.80 1.34 4.32
N ASP A 143 16.41 2.33 3.52
CA ASP A 143 17.23 3.49 3.18
C ASP A 143 17.12 4.62 4.21
N GLY A 144 16.12 4.56 5.09
CA GLY A 144 15.93 5.55 6.14
C GLY A 144 14.69 5.32 6.99
N ASN A 145 14.55 6.17 8.01
CA ASN A 145 13.45 6.13 8.95
C ASN A 145 12.70 7.46 8.97
N PHE A 146 11.39 7.39 9.20
CA PHE A 146 10.59 8.58 9.43
C PHE A 146 9.70 8.42 10.67
N LEU A 147 9.28 9.56 11.20
CA LEU A 147 8.33 9.63 12.29
C LEU A 147 7.15 10.54 11.93
N ILE A 148 5.99 10.22 12.46
CA ILE A 148 4.82 11.10 12.44
C ILE A 148 4.90 11.98 13.68
N PRO A 149 5.01 13.33 13.53
CA PRO A 149 5.12 14.21 14.68
C PRO A 149 3.92 14.10 15.62
N GLN A 150 4.16 13.93 16.89
CA GLN A 150 3.16 13.84 17.95
C GLN A 150 3.53 14.79 19.09
N VAL A 151 2.54 15.43 19.68
CA VAL A 151 2.70 16.39 20.80
C VAL A 151 1.96 15.92 22.05
N GLY A 152 1.35 14.74 22.00
CA GLY A 152 0.58 14.16 23.09
C GLY A 152 1.43 13.30 24.03
N ILE A 153 0.79 12.75 25.05
CA ILE A 153 1.41 11.82 26.02
C ILE A 153 1.67 10.47 25.37
N ILE A 154 0.78 10.03 24.48
CA ILE A 154 0.89 8.72 23.79
C ILE A 154 1.93 8.87 22.66
N GLN A 155 2.89 7.94 22.63
CA GLN A 155 4.02 7.99 21.71
C GLN A 155 3.82 7.19 20.41
N SER A 156 2.72 6.47 20.27
CA SER A 156 2.43 5.67 19.08
C SER A 156 0.98 5.80 18.64
N LEU A 157 0.75 5.81 17.34
CA LEU A 157 -0.57 5.70 16.73
C LEU A 157 -0.88 4.22 16.45
N ASN A 158 -2.15 3.85 16.41
CA ASN A 158 -2.54 2.60 15.78
C ASN A 158 -1.97 2.54 14.36
N ILE A 159 -1.50 1.36 13.95
CA ILE A 159 -0.80 1.19 12.65
C ILE A 159 -1.64 1.63 11.46
N SER A 160 -2.95 1.36 11.46
CA SER A 160 -3.83 1.78 10.36
C SER A 160 -4.01 3.30 10.31
N VAL A 161 -3.96 3.96 11.46
CA VAL A 161 -4.00 5.43 11.56
C VAL A 161 -2.68 6.02 11.11
N ALA A 162 -1.54 5.48 11.56
CA ALA A 162 -0.21 5.91 11.13
C ALA A 162 -0.05 5.80 9.61
N CYS A 163 -0.49 4.68 9.05
CA CYS A 163 -0.50 4.45 7.61
C CYS A 163 -1.41 5.46 6.89
N ALA A 164 -2.62 5.73 7.39
CA ALA A 164 -3.54 6.67 6.78
C ALA A 164 -2.98 8.11 6.76
N VAL A 165 -2.42 8.58 7.87
CA VAL A 165 -1.78 9.91 7.94
C VAL A 165 -0.64 10.01 6.92
N THR A 166 0.21 8.98 6.85
CA THR A 166 1.35 8.96 5.92
C THR A 166 0.89 8.93 4.45
N LEU A 167 -0.08 8.10 4.13
CA LEU A 167 -0.59 7.96 2.77
C LEU A 167 -1.35 9.21 2.29
N TYR A 168 -2.07 9.90 3.17
CA TYR A 168 -2.72 11.16 2.81
C TYR A 168 -1.73 12.30 2.63
N GLU A 169 -0.61 12.32 3.36
CA GLU A 169 0.48 13.26 3.08
C GLU A 169 1.13 12.94 1.71
N ALA A 170 1.38 11.66 1.40
CA ALA A 170 1.85 11.27 0.09
C ALA A 170 0.86 11.67 -1.03
N PHE A 171 -0.45 11.44 -0.81
CA PHE A 171 -1.51 11.85 -1.73
C PHE A 171 -1.46 13.37 -1.99
N ARG A 172 -1.41 14.18 -0.92
CA ARG A 172 -1.34 15.64 -1.03
C ARG A 172 -0.14 16.10 -1.88
N GLN A 173 1.04 15.55 -1.62
CA GLN A 173 2.26 15.90 -2.37
C GLN A 173 2.17 15.47 -3.84
N LYS A 174 1.72 14.23 -4.09
CA LYS A 174 1.57 13.69 -5.45
C LYS A 174 0.47 14.41 -6.25
N GLU A 175 -0.63 14.81 -5.60
CA GLU A 175 -1.68 15.61 -6.21
C GLU A 175 -1.13 16.97 -6.65
N GLN A 176 -0.41 17.67 -5.77
CA GLN A 176 0.23 18.95 -6.08
C GLN A 176 1.28 18.82 -7.20
N ALA A 177 1.94 17.68 -7.32
CA ALA A 177 2.91 17.38 -8.37
C ALA A 177 2.27 16.85 -9.67
N GLY A 178 0.95 16.76 -9.77
CA GLY A 178 0.22 16.35 -10.97
C GLY A 178 0.27 14.84 -11.27
N HIS A 179 0.63 14.01 -10.29
CA HIS A 179 0.71 12.54 -10.50
C HIS A 179 -0.67 11.92 -10.78
N TYR A 180 -1.74 12.51 -10.27
CA TYR A 180 -3.10 12.03 -10.48
C TYR A 180 -3.74 12.53 -11.79
N ASP A 181 -3.06 13.42 -12.52
CA ASP A 181 -3.52 13.96 -13.81
C ASP A 181 -2.88 13.26 -15.02
N ARG A 182 -1.97 12.31 -14.77
CA ARG A 182 -1.30 11.53 -15.82
C ARG A 182 -2.30 10.61 -16.51
N GLN A 183 -2.41 10.77 -17.84
CA GLN A 183 -3.23 9.90 -18.69
C GLN A 183 -2.35 8.83 -19.36
N ASP A 184 -1.84 7.90 -18.57
CA ASP A 184 -0.95 6.81 -19.02
C ASP A 184 -1.64 5.44 -18.92
N LEU A 185 -2.93 5.38 -19.32
CA LEU A 185 -3.74 4.15 -19.28
C LEU A 185 -3.12 3.00 -20.08
N ASP A 186 -2.29 3.32 -21.08
CA ASP A 186 -1.60 2.33 -21.91
C ASP A 186 -0.30 1.79 -21.28
N SER A 187 0.07 2.26 -20.10
CA SER A 187 1.21 1.69 -19.37
C SER A 187 1.00 0.22 -19.05
N ALA A 188 2.05 -0.60 -19.14
CA ALA A 188 2.00 -2.03 -18.84
C ALA A 188 1.45 -2.29 -17.41
N PHE A 189 1.76 -1.41 -16.47
CA PHE A 189 1.22 -1.45 -15.11
C PHE A 189 -0.31 -1.36 -15.12
N LYS A 190 -0.88 -0.33 -15.74
CA LYS A 190 -2.34 -0.13 -15.74
C LYS A 190 -3.07 -1.18 -16.55
N GLN A 191 -2.48 -1.67 -17.63
CA GLN A 191 -3.03 -2.80 -18.38
C GLN A 191 -3.10 -4.08 -17.56
N ASN A 192 -2.05 -4.40 -16.78
CA ASN A 192 -2.07 -5.54 -15.87
C ASN A 192 -3.13 -5.41 -14.77
N VAL A 193 -3.28 -4.21 -14.20
CA VAL A 193 -4.34 -3.94 -13.21
C VAL A 193 -5.72 -4.11 -13.84
N TRP A 194 -5.94 -3.56 -15.03
CA TRP A 194 -7.19 -3.71 -15.77
C TRP A 194 -7.55 -5.17 -16.02
N ASN A 195 -6.59 -5.96 -16.49
CA ASN A 195 -6.79 -7.39 -16.75
C ASN A 195 -7.20 -8.13 -15.45
N THR A 196 -6.55 -7.83 -14.32
CA THR A 196 -6.89 -8.42 -13.02
C THR A 196 -8.31 -8.04 -12.59
N TRP A 197 -8.71 -6.79 -12.78
CA TRP A 197 -10.03 -6.31 -12.40
C TRP A 197 -11.15 -6.87 -13.29
N SER A 198 -10.89 -7.06 -14.58
CA SER A 198 -11.88 -7.63 -15.51
C SER A 198 -12.17 -9.11 -15.23
N VAL A 199 -11.19 -9.87 -14.74
CA VAL A 199 -11.40 -11.28 -14.33
C VAL A 199 -12.17 -11.37 -13.01
N ASN A 200 -11.97 -10.44 -12.07
CA ASN A 200 -12.65 -10.45 -10.77
C ASN A 200 -14.13 -10.00 -10.82
N ASN A 201 -14.65 -9.74 -12.00
CA ASN A 201 -16.05 -9.27 -12.20
C ASN A 201 -17.12 -10.34 -12.01
N ASP A 202 -16.75 -11.62 -11.92
CA ASP A 202 -17.70 -12.75 -11.93
C ASP A 202 -18.23 -13.17 -10.55
N SER A 203 -17.98 -12.37 -9.50
CA SER A 203 -18.30 -12.76 -8.10
C SER A 203 -19.14 -11.73 -7.31
N ASP A 204 -20.02 -10.97 -7.98
CA ASP A 204 -21.09 -10.20 -7.32
C ASP A 204 -22.45 -10.73 -7.70
#